data_9a3d20dc8f756763961051aba62885a1
#
_entry.id   9a3d20dc8f756763961051aba62885a1
#
_cell.length_a   1.000
_cell.length_b   1.000
_cell.length_c   1.000
_cell.angle_alpha   90.00
_cell.angle_beta   90.00
_cell.angle_gamma   90.00
#
_symmetry.space_group_name_H-M   'P 1'
#
loop_
_entity.id
_entity.type
_entity.pdbx_description
1 polymer ?
#
loop_
_entity_poly.entity_id
_entity_poly.type
_entity_poly.pdbx_seq_one_letter_code
_entity_poly.pdbx_strand_id
1 'polypeptide(L)'
;RGLVGSEMCIRDRGYTLAQKMVGKACGLDGVRPGMYCEPKMTTVGSQDTTGPMTRDELKDLACLGFQADLVMQSFCHTAAYPKPVDVLTQHTLPDFIMNRGGVSLRPGDGIIHSWLNRMLLPDTVGTGGDSHTRFPMGISFPAGSGLVAFAAATGVMPLDMPESVRVRFVGEMQKGITLRDLVHAIPLQAIKDGLLTVEKKGKKNIFSGRILEIEGLENLTVEQAFELSDASAERSAAGCTITLSEESVTEYLKSNITLLKWMISEGYGDARTISRRIEAMQEWLANPSLMRADSDAEYAADITIDMSAIKEPILCCPNDPDDAKTLSDVAGDKIDEVFIGSCMTNIGHFRAAGELLKEVP
;
A
#
# COMPACT_ATOMS: atom_id res chain seq x y z
N ARG A 1 -29.37 -31.91 2.21
CA ARG A 1 -29.22 -31.66 3.68
C ARG A 1 -27.72 -31.66 4.00
N GLY A 2 -27.06 -30.53 4.06
CA GLY A 2 -25.61 -30.41 4.40
C GLY A 2 -24.99 -29.03 4.26
N LEU A 3 -25.71 -28.02 3.77
CA LEU A 3 -25.16 -26.68 3.54
C LEU A 3 -25.58 -25.63 4.60
N VAL A 4 -26.53 -25.92 5.46
CA VAL A 4 -27.10 -24.94 6.43
C VAL A 4 -26.21 -24.77 7.66
N GLY A 5 -25.34 -25.72 8.00
CA GLY A 5 -24.50 -25.65 9.21
C GLY A 5 -23.22 -24.83 9.05
N SER A 6 -22.64 -24.74 7.83
CA SER A 6 -21.40 -24.00 7.59
C SER A 6 -21.63 -22.49 7.37
N GLU A 7 -22.73 -22.12 6.73
CA GLU A 7 -23.06 -20.69 6.51
C GLU A 7 -23.52 -19.99 7.80
N MET A 8 -24.15 -20.71 8.73
CA MET A 8 -24.58 -20.13 10.00
C MET A 8 -23.41 -19.87 10.96
N CYS A 9 -22.35 -20.72 10.93
CA CYS A 9 -21.15 -20.51 11.73
C CYS A 9 -20.28 -19.31 11.26
N ILE A 10 -20.30 -18.99 9.97
CA ILE A 10 -19.54 -17.88 9.40
C ILE A 10 -20.19 -16.51 9.72
N ARG A 11 -21.51 -16.47 9.89
CA ARG A 11 -22.24 -15.22 10.19
C ARG A 11 -22.08 -14.71 11.62
N ASP A 12 -21.72 -15.57 12.56
CA ASP A 12 -21.64 -15.23 13.99
C ASP A 12 -20.22 -14.84 14.46
N ARG A 13 -19.22 -14.90 13.59
CA ARG A 13 -17.83 -14.52 13.94
C ARG A 13 -17.54 -13.06 13.62
N GLY A 14 -16.57 -12.50 14.34
CA GLY A 14 -16.09 -11.13 14.15
C GLY A 14 -15.47 -10.90 12.78
N TYR A 15 -15.19 -9.66 12.47
CA TYR A 15 -14.60 -9.22 11.21
C TYR A 15 -13.10 -8.93 11.36
N THR A 16 -12.32 -9.23 10.34
CA THR A 16 -10.92 -8.79 10.25
C THR A 16 -10.87 -7.27 10.04
N LEU A 17 -9.69 -6.66 10.22
CA LEU A 17 -9.51 -5.23 10.01
C LEU A 17 -9.87 -4.82 8.57
N ALA A 18 -9.40 -5.58 7.58
CA ALA A 18 -9.70 -5.33 6.16
C ALA A 18 -11.20 -5.45 5.86
N GLN A 19 -11.88 -6.46 6.43
CA GLN A 19 -13.33 -6.63 6.25
C GLN A 19 -14.11 -5.45 6.83
N LYS A 20 -13.69 -4.87 7.95
CA LYS A 20 -14.29 -3.68 8.54
C LYS A 20 -14.04 -2.44 7.71
N MET A 21 -12.80 -2.22 7.22
CA MET A 21 -12.48 -1.07 6.38
C MET A 21 -13.30 -1.07 5.09
N VAL A 22 -13.37 -2.23 4.40
CA VAL A 22 -14.18 -2.38 3.19
C VAL A 22 -15.67 -2.28 3.52
N GLY A 23 -16.12 -2.85 4.63
CA GLY A 23 -17.50 -2.72 5.13
C GLY A 23 -17.89 -1.25 5.33
N LYS A 24 -17.08 -0.49 6.08
CA LYS A 24 -17.29 0.96 6.27
C LYS A 24 -17.41 1.70 4.95
N ALA A 25 -16.55 1.39 3.97
CA ALA A 25 -16.59 2.00 2.64
C ALA A 25 -17.84 1.62 1.83
N CYS A 26 -18.53 0.53 2.21
CA CYS A 26 -19.81 0.09 1.65
C CYS A 26 -21.03 0.51 2.49
N GLY A 27 -20.83 1.20 3.63
CA GLY A 27 -21.90 1.51 4.58
C GLY A 27 -22.40 0.31 5.39
N LEU A 28 -21.54 -0.70 5.60
CA LEU A 28 -21.80 -1.94 6.32
C LEU A 28 -20.81 -2.10 7.49
N ASP A 29 -21.13 -2.96 8.46
CA ASP A 29 -20.24 -3.28 9.58
C ASP A 29 -18.98 -4.06 9.11
N GLY A 30 -19.12 -4.86 8.07
CA GLY A 30 -18.04 -5.63 7.45
C GLY A 30 -18.49 -6.36 6.19
N VAL A 31 -17.54 -6.80 5.38
CA VAL A 31 -17.80 -7.59 4.17
C VAL A 31 -17.05 -8.92 4.27
N ARG A 32 -17.77 -10.04 4.11
CA ARG A 32 -17.16 -11.39 4.19
C ARG A 32 -16.44 -11.76 2.89
N PRO A 33 -15.40 -12.62 2.96
CA PRO A 33 -14.72 -13.12 1.77
C PRO A 33 -15.68 -13.76 0.77
N GLY A 34 -15.46 -13.52 -0.51
CA GLY A 34 -16.29 -14.01 -1.62
C GLY A 34 -17.58 -13.20 -1.84
N MET A 35 -17.89 -12.23 -1.02
CA MET A 35 -19.01 -11.32 -1.26
C MET A 35 -18.62 -10.23 -2.25
N TYR A 36 -19.46 -10.02 -3.25
CA TYR A 36 -19.36 -8.84 -4.11
C TYR A 36 -19.72 -7.57 -3.34
N CYS A 37 -18.96 -6.51 -3.54
CA CYS A 37 -19.20 -5.19 -2.95
C CYS A 37 -18.65 -4.07 -3.84
N GLU A 38 -19.08 -2.86 -3.57
CA GLU A 38 -18.65 -1.63 -4.26
C GLU A 38 -18.20 -0.58 -3.23
N PRO A 39 -17.02 -0.76 -2.61
CA PRO A 39 -16.53 0.19 -1.63
C PRO A 39 -16.25 1.56 -2.24
N LYS A 40 -16.57 2.62 -1.47
CA LYS A 40 -16.21 3.99 -1.81
C LYS A 40 -14.69 4.12 -1.88
N MET A 41 -14.21 4.68 -3.00
CA MET A 41 -12.80 4.99 -3.22
C MET A 41 -12.48 6.40 -2.72
N THR A 42 -11.85 6.48 -1.56
CA THR A 42 -11.48 7.75 -0.94
C THR A 42 -10.23 8.37 -1.59
N THR A 43 -9.34 7.54 -2.12
CA THR A 43 -8.11 7.97 -2.78
C THR A 43 -7.82 7.10 -3.99
N VAL A 44 -7.56 7.74 -5.12
CA VAL A 44 -7.24 7.08 -6.40
C VAL A 44 -5.92 7.61 -6.92
N GLY A 45 -4.96 6.72 -7.18
CA GLY A 45 -3.65 7.03 -7.72
C GLY A 45 -3.55 6.70 -9.21
N SER A 46 -3.10 7.64 -10.02
CA SER A 46 -2.77 7.42 -11.43
C SER A 46 -1.31 7.80 -11.67
N GLN A 47 -0.57 6.99 -12.40
CA GLN A 47 0.83 7.25 -12.73
C GLN A 47 1.03 7.36 -14.24
N ASP A 48 2.15 7.91 -14.67
CA ASP A 48 2.39 8.32 -16.04
C ASP A 48 2.44 7.18 -17.07
N THR A 49 2.77 5.95 -16.70
CA THR A 49 2.77 4.82 -17.64
C THR A 49 1.36 4.29 -17.94
N THR A 50 0.42 4.46 -17.00
CA THR A 50 -1.00 4.08 -17.16
C THR A 50 -1.92 5.29 -17.38
N GLY A 51 -1.47 6.49 -17.03
CA GLY A 51 -2.24 7.72 -17.10
C GLY A 51 -2.86 8.06 -18.46
N PRO A 52 -2.16 7.87 -19.60
CA PRO A 52 -2.76 8.04 -20.92
C PRO A 52 -3.96 7.12 -21.17
N MET A 53 -3.87 5.85 -20.76
CA MET A 53 -4.98 4.90 -20.87
C MET A 53 -6.12 5.28 -19.92
N THR A 54 -5.81 5.62 -18.67
CA THR A 54 -6.80 6.12 -17.69
C THR A 54 -7.52 7.36 -18.23
N ARG A 55 -6.81 8.30 -18.85
CA ARG A 55 -7.39 9.48 -19.51
C ARG A 55 -8.38 9.10 -20.61
N ASP A 56 -8.00 8.15 -21.46
CA ASP A 56 -8.85 7.77 -22.59
C ASP A 56 -10.10 7.04 -22.10
N GLU A 57 -9.99 6.15 -21.12
CA GLU A 57 -11.12 5.53 -20.42
C GLU A 57 -12.05 6.58 -19.76
N LEU A 58 -11.48 7.60 -19.12
CA LEU A 58 -12.26 8.69 -18.53
C LEU A 58 -13.03 9.51 -19.58
N LYS A 59 -12.50 9.66 -20.79
CA LYS A 59 -13.21 10.28 -21.91
C LYS A 59 -14.37 9.41 -22.39
N ASP A 60 -14.14 8.10 -22.50
CA ASP A 60 -15.17 7.14 -22.91
C ASP A 60 -16.32 7.07 -21.88
N LEU A 61 -15.99 7.22 -20.60
CA LEU A 61 -16.97 7.36 -19.50
C LEU A 61 -17.64 8.74 -19.45
N ALA A 62 -17.32 9.66 -20.34
CA ALA A 62 -17.79 11.05 -20.31
C ALA A 62 -17.60 11.75 -18.95
N CYS A 63 -16.52 11.42 -18.25
CA CYS A 63 -16.20 11.97 -16.93
C CYS A 63 -15.85 13.46 -17.03
N LEU A 64 -16.73 14.32 -16.54
CA LEU A 64 -16.52 15.78 -16.47
C LEU A 64 -15.93 16.25 -15.16
N GLY A 65 -16.03 15.43 -14.10
CA GLY A 65 -15.48 15.70 -12.77
C GLY A 65 -15.39 14.40 -11.97
N PHE A 66 -14.37 14.29 -11.15
CA PHE A 66 -14.17 13.11 -10.31
C PHE A 66 -15.19 13.02 -9.19
N GLN A 67 -15.68 11.79 -8.93
CA GLN A 67 -16.55 11.47 -7.81
C GLN A 67 -15.76 10.86 -6.64
N ALA A 68 -14.59 10.27 -6.89
CA ALA A 68 -13.67 9.92 -5.83
C ALA A 68 -13.21 11.18 -5.07
N ASP A 69 -13.06 11.08 -3.76
CA ASP A 69 -12.76 12.26 -2.92
C ASP A 69 -11.42 12.91 -3.29
N LEU A 70 -10.44 12.11 -3.74
CA LEU A 70 -9.15 12.59 -4.24
C LEU A 70 -8.63 11.68 -5.35
N VAL A 71 -8.31 12.27 -6.49
CA VAL A 71 -7.58 11.62 -7.59
C VAL A 71 -6.25 12.34 -7.78
N MET A 72 -5.14 11.59 -7.77
CA MET A 72 -3.80 12.15 -7.96
C MET A 72 -3.11 11.51 -9.17
N GLN A 73 -2.52 12.35 -10.02
CA GLN A 73 -1.65 11.96 -11.14
C GLN A 73 -0.19 12.23 -10.80
N SER A 74 0.69 11.31 -11.14
CA SER A 74 2.14 11.46 -10.99
C SER A 74 2.90 11.20 -12.30
N PHE A 75 4.19 11.57 -12.32
CA PHE A 75 5.08 11.44 -13.47
C PHE A 75 6.44 10.87 -13.05
N CYS A 76 6.44 9.83 -12.21
CA CYS A 76 7.65 9.27 -11.64
C CYS A 76 8.41 8.30 -12.54
N HIS A 77 7.74 7.59 -13.47
CA HIS A 77 8.36 6.57 -14.31
C HIS A 77 9.03 7.15 -15.57
N THR A 78 8.53 8.27 -16.09
CA THR A 78 9.01 8.85 -17.35
C THR A 78 9.82 10.14 -17.14
N ALA A 79 10.07 10.57 -15.91
CA ALA A 79 10.70 11.85 -15.61
C ALA A 79 12.16 11.93 -16.02
N ALA A 80 12.94 10.83 -15.82
CA ALA A 80 14.39 10.86 -16.02
C ALA A 80 14.80 10.75 -17.51
N TYR A 81 14.13 9.89 -18.26
CA TYR A 81 14.44 9.60 -19.66
C TYR A 81 13.18 9.58 -20.54
N PRO A 82 12.47 10.70 -20.70
CA PRO A 82 11.20 10.74 -21.40
C PRO A 82 11.40 10.56 -22.90
N LYS A 83 10.55 9.74 -23.52
CA LYS A 83 10.37 9.71 -24.97
C LYS A 83 9.51 10.90 -25.42
N PRO A 84 9.47 11.25 -26.71
CA PRO A 84 8.61 12.33 -27.20
C PRO A 84 7.14 12.20 -26.81
N VAL A 85 6.61 10.98 -26.77
CA VAL A 85 5.23 10.71 -26.32
C VAL A 85 5.05 10.96 -24.82
N ASP A 86 6.08 10.69 -24.01
CA ASP A 86 6.05 10.94 -22.57
C ASP A 86 6.05 12.46 -22.30
N VAL A 87 6.85 13.22 -23.04
CA VAL A 87 6.87 14.69 -22.97
C VAL A 87 5.48 15.27 -23.30
N LEU A 88 4.83 14.77 -24.34
CA LEU A 88 3.45 15.17 -24.68
C LEU A 88 2.48 14.85 -23.55
N THR A 89 2.61 13.67 -22.93
CA THR A 89 1.81 13.26 -21.79
C THR A 89 2.04 14.17 -20.58
N GLN A 90 3.29 14.47 -20.27
CA GLN A 90 3.68 15.36 -19.17
C GLN A 90 3.13 16.78 -19.32
N HIS A 91 2.92 17.25 -20.57
CA HIS A 91 2.34 18.56 -20.85
C HIS A 91 0.81 18.58 -20.92
N THR A 92 0.16 17.47 -21.21
CA THR A 92 -1.29 17.45 -21.49
C THR A 92 -2.11 16.77 -20.38
N LEU A 93 -1.55 15.81 -19.68
CA LEU A 93 -2.26 15.06 -18.66
C LEU A 93 -2.52 15.86 -17.37
N PRO A 94 -1.62 16.74 -16.88
CA PRO A 94 -1.88 17.57 -15.72
C PRO A 94 -3.16 18.39 -15.84
N ASP A 95 -3.33 19.15 -16.91
CA ASP A 95 -4.52 19.96 -17.14
C ASP A 95 -5.78 19.12 -17.23
N PHE A 96 -5.71 17.95 -17.87
CA PHE A 96 -6.82 17.01 -17.95
C PHE A 96 -7.32 16.57 -16.58
N ILE A 97 -6.39 16.25 -15.67
CA ILE A 97 -6.68 15.80 -14.30
C ILE A 97 -7.18 16.98 -13.43
N MET A 98 -6.46 18.10 -13.45
CA MET A 98 -6.79 19.27 -12.62
C MET A 98 -8.15 19.89 -12.99
N ASN A 99 -8.47 19.94 -14.29
CA ASN A 99 -9.77 20.44 -14.76
C ASN A 99 -10.97 19.56 -14.34
N ARG A 100 -10.71 18.36 -13.81
CA ARG A 100 -11.71 17.43 -13.26
C ARG A 100 -11.71 17.38 -11.73
N GLY A 101 -11.00 18.30 -11.09
CA GLY A 101 -10.90 18.40 -9.64
C GLY A 101 -9.83 17.50 -9.01
N GLY A 102 -8.89 16.97 -9.82
CA GLY A 102 -7.78 16.16 -9.34
C GLY A 102 -6.54 16.98 -8.96
N VAL A 103 -5.57 16.29 -8.42
CA VAL A 103 -4.24 16.79 -8.06
C VAL A 103 -3.24 16.22 -9.05
N SER A 104 -2.34 17.04 -9.58
CA SER A 104 -1.28 16.57 -10.47
C SER A 104 0.09 16.96 -9.93
N LEU A 105 0.97 15.97 -9.78
CA LEU A 105 2.39 16.21 -9.55
C LEU A 105 3.06 16.69 -10.85
N ARG A 106 4.25 17.21 -10.73
CA ARG A 106 5.11 17.64 -11.83
C ARG A 106 6.16 16.55 -12.14
N PRO A 107 6.64 16.43 -13.37
CA PRO A 107 7.79 15.57 -13.66
C PRO A 107 8.98 15.91 -12.77
N GLY A 108 9.52 14.90 -12.09
CA GLY A 108 10.66 15.08 -11.17
C GLY A 108 10.31 15.34 -9.71
N ASP A 109 9.03 15.50 -9.35
CA ASP A 109 8.61 15.66 -7.95
C ASP A 109 8.89 14.41 -7.10
N GLY A 110 9.02 13.26 -7.73
CA GLY A 110 9.35 12.00 -7.06
C GLY A 110 8.31 10.91 -7.27
N ILE A 111 8.44 9.86 -6.46
CA ILE A 111 7.65 8.62 -6.59
C ILE A 111 6.22 8.86 -6.10
N ILE A 112 5.23 8.40 -6.87
CA ILE A 112 3.80 8.55 -6.55
C ILE A 112 3.47 8.13 -5.11
N HIS A 113 4.01 7.01 -4.65
CA HIS A 113 3.64 6.44 -3.35
C HIS A 113 4.04 7.35 -2.19
N SER A 114 5.18 8.03 -2.28
CA SER A 114 5.62 8.98 -1.27
C SER A 114 4.69 10.19 -1.15
N TRP A 115 4.06 10.61 -2.24
CA TRP A 115 3.10 11.72 -2.25
C TRP A 115 1.68 11.27 -1.93
N LEU A 116 1.23 10.16 -2.54
CA LEU A 116 -0.12 9.66 -2.37
C LEU A 116 -0.39 9.27 -0.90
N ASN A 117 0.59 8.64 -0.26
CA ASN A 117 0.47 8.25 1.15
C ASN A 117 0.32 9.46 2.08
N ARG A 118 0.86 10.63 1.71
CA ARG A 118 0.66 11.89 2.44
C ARG A 118 -0.78 12.42 2.34
N MET A 119 -1.57 11.90 1.42
CA MET A 119 -2.95 12.34 1.20
C MET A 119 -3.99 11.34 1.71
N LEU A 120 -3.57 10.26 2.36
CA LEU A 120 -4.49 9.25 2.88
C LEU A 120 -5.27 9.74 4.10
N LEU A 121 -6.46 9.19 4.27
CA LEU A 121 -7.23 9.23 5.51
C LEU A 121 -7.20 7.87 6.18
N PRO A 122 -7.15 7.78 7.52
CA PRO A 122 -7.15 6.52 8.23
C PRO A 122 -8.42 5.70 7.98
N ASP A 123 -8.28 4.38 7.98
CA ASP A 123 -9.37 3.41 7.83
C ASP A 123 -10.23 3.64 6.57
N THR A 124 -9.59 4.02 5.47
CA THR A 124 -10.25 4.25 4.18
C THR A 124 -9.76 3.29 3.10
N VAL A 125 -10.56 3.16 2.06
CA VAL A 125 -10.28 2.28 0.91
C VAL A 125 -9.90 3.13 -0.30
N GLY A 126 -8.97 2.63 -1.10
CA GLY A 126 -8.61 3.26 -2.36
C GLY A 126 -8.03 2.29 -3.39
N THR A 127 -7.59 2.86 -4.50
CA THR A 127 -7.00 2.11 -5.62
C THR A 127 -5.93 2.93 -6.33
N GLY A 128 -5.23 2.32 -7.24
CA GLY A 128 -4.32 2.99 -8.15
C GLY A 128 -3.76 2.08 -9.23
N GLY A 129 -3.18 2.68 -10.25
CA GLY A 129 -2.68 2.00 -11.45
C GLY A 129 -1.28 1.39 -11.31
N ASP A 130 -0.79 1.24 -10.10
CA ASP A 130 0.52 0.66 -9.79
C ASP A 130 0.36 -0.44 -8.74
N SER A 131 1.03 -1.58 -8.91
CA SER A 131 0.99 -2.72 -7.97
C SER A 131 1.44 -2.35 -6.56
N HIS A 132 2.30 -1.33 -6.43
CA HIS A 132 2.79 -0.79 -5.17
C HIS A 132 1.90 0.35 -4.62
N THR A 133 0.71 0.56 -5.17
CA THR A 133 -0.29 1.40 -4.52
C THR A 133 -0.79 0.67 -3.26
N ARG A 134 -0.09 0.90 -2.13
CA ARG A 134 -0.35 0.26 -0.84
C ARG A 134 -0.51 1.33 0.24
N PHE A 135 -1.60 1.25 0.97
CA PHE A 135 -1.98 2.28 1.95
C PHE A 135 -1.68 1.83 3.38
N PRO A 136 -0.65 2.39 4.03
CA PRO A 136 -0.25 1.95 5.37
C PRO A 136 -1.26 2.30 6.48
N MET A 137 -2.12 3.31 6.27
CA MET A 137 -3.16 3.73 7.23
C MET A 137 -4.57 3.29 6.86
N GLY A 138 -4.72 2.51 5.80
CA GLY A 138 -5.99 2.06 5.26
C GLY A 138 -5.80 0.78 4.47
N ILE A 139 -6.56 0.61 3.41
CA ILE A 139 -6.39 -0.49 2.47
C ILE A 139 -6.55 0.00 1.04
N SER A 140 -5.79 -0.58 0.13
CA SER A 140 -5.92 -0.32 -1.30
C SER A 140 -5.88 -1.61 -2.10
N PHE A 141 -6.60 -1.59 -3.22
CA PHE A 141 -6.63 -2.68 -4.18
C PHE A 141 -6.13 -2.14 -5.53
N PRO A 142 -4.85 -2.36 -5.87
CA PRO A 142 -4.31 -1.94 -7.16
C PRO A 142 -5.09 -2.54 -8.33
N ALA A 143 -5.28 -1.75 -9.38
CA ALA A 143 -6.12 -2.13 -10.50
C ALA A 143 -5.57 -1.64 -11.84
N GLY A 144 -6.05 -2.22 -12.93
CA GLY A 144 -5.76 -1.73 -14.28
C GLY A 144 -6.42 -0.38 -14.56
N SER A 145 -5.97 0.29 -15.63
CA SER A 145 -6.40 1.65 -16.00
C SER A 145 -7.92 1.83 -16.09
N GLY A 146 -8.65 0.83 -16.60
CA GLY A 146 -10.11 0.86 -16.72
C GLY A 146 -10.80 0.94 -15.37
N LEU A 147 -10.41 0.10 -14.38
CA LEU A 147 -10.97 0.17 -13.03
C LEU A 147 -10.53 1.41 -12.27
N VAL A 148 -9.31 1.90 -12.50
CA VAL A 148 -8.84 3.18 -11.93
C VAL A 148 -9.66 4.33 -12.46
N ALA A 149 -9.94 4.37 -13.78
CA ALA A 149 -10.80 5.37 -14.40
C ALA A 149 -12.23 5.28 -13.87
N PHE A 150 -12.78 4.07 -13.78
CA PHE A 150 -14.11 3.83 -13.21
C PHE A 150 -14.20 4.35 -11.77
N ALA A 151 -13.23 4.01 -10.93
CA ALA A 151 -13.15 4.47 -9.55
C ALA A 151 -13.06 6.00 -9.44
N ALA A 152 -12.26 6.64 -10.29
CA ALA A 152 -12.15 8.09 -10.32
C ALA A 152 -13.47 8.76 -10.75
N ALA A 153 -14.14 8.20 -11.78
CA ALA A 153 -15.37 8.75 -12.36
C ALA A 153 -16.60 8.52 -11.49
N THR A 154 -16.72 7.38 -10.82
CA THR A 154 -17.92 6.98 -10.06
C THR A 154 -17.78 7.09 -8.55
N GLY A 155 -16.54 7.14 -8.04
CA GLY A 155 -16.25 7.15 -6.61
C GLY A 155 -16.30 5.76 -5.93
N VAL A 156 -16.57 4.69 -6.68
CA VAL A 156 -16.61 3.32 -6.17
C VAL A 156 -15.83 2.36 -7.08
N MET A 157 -15.47 1.19 -6.58
CA MET A 157 -14.83 0.15 -7.39
C MET A 157 -15.45 -1.22 -7.09
N PRO A 158 -15.88 -1.99 -8.11
CA PRO A 158 -16.39 -3.34 -7.90
C PRO A 158 -15.27 -4.25 -7.39
N LEU A 159 -15.58 -5.06 -6.37
CA LEU A 159 -14.65 -5.93 -5.69
C LEU A 159 -15.35 -7.18 -5.18
N ASP A 160 -14.79 -8.35 -5.46
CA ASP A 160 -15.09 -9.57 -4.69
C ASP A 160 -14.13 -9.59 -3.50
N MET A 161 -14.68 -9.53 -2.27
CA MET A 161 -13.88 -9.43 -1.04
C MET A 161 -12.90 -10.60 -0.91
N PRO A 162 -11.57 -10.36 -0.88
CA PRO A 162 -10.60 -11.43 -0.70
C PRO A 162 -10.59 -11.97 0.73
N GLU A 163 -10.08 -13.20 0.90
CA GLU A 163 -9.67 -13.69 2.21
C GLU A 163 -8.47 -12.91 2.74
N SER A 164 -8.24 -12.95 4.06
CA SER A 164 -7.08 -12.36 4.71
C SER A 164 -6.13 -13.41 5.28
N VAL A 165 -4.83 -13.12 5.22
CA VAL A 165 -3.76 -13.81 5.94
C VAL A 165 -3.24 -12.87 7.00
N ARG A 166 -3.22 -13.31 8.27
CA ARG A 166 -2.64 -12.55 9.36
C ARG A 166 -1.16 -12.84 9.52
N VAL A 167 -0.35 -11.79 9.66
CA VAL A 167 1.04 -11.87 10.08
C VAL A 167 1.17 -11.09 11.38
N ARG A 168 1.54 -11.78 12.46
CA ARG A 168 1.73 -11.19 13.77
C ARG A 168 3.19 -11.20 14.14
N PHE A 169 3.75 -10.02 14.41
CA PHE A 169 5.07 -9.87 15.02
C PHE A 169 4.96 -9.88 16.53
N VAL A 170 5.84 -10.63 17.16
CA VAL A 170 5.95 -10.72 18.64
C VAL A 170 7.40 -10.57 19.06
N GLY A 171 7.63 -10.32 20.36
CA GLY A 171 8.97 -10.14 20.90
C GLY A 171 9.57 -8.78 20.52
N GLU A 172 10.88 -8.65 20.65
CA GLU A 172 11.62 -7.40 20.43
C GLU A 172 12.63 -7.53 19.29
N MET A 173 12.70 -6.49 18.47
CA MET A 173 13.69 -6.41 17.37
C MET A 173 15.11 -6.36 17.95
N GLN A 174 15.99 -7.21 17.43
CA GLN A 174 17.35 -7.35 17.92
C GLN A 174 18.27 -6.28 17.36
N LYS A 175 19.37 -5.99 18.07
CA LYS A 175 20.38 -5.04 17.59
C LYS A 175 20.98 -5.51 16.27
N GLY A 176 21.04 -4.63 15.30
CA GLY A 176 21.54 -4.90 13.94
C GLY A 176 20.48 -5.44 12.98
N ILE A 177 19.28 -5.73 13.45
CA ILE A 177 18.13 -6.07 12.62
C ILE A 177 17.38 -4.80 12.27
N THR A 178 16.94 -4.70 11.05
CA THR A 178 16.23 -3.56 10.48
C THR A 178 14.79 -3.92 10.10
N LEU A 179 14.00 -2.92 9.78
CA LEU A 179 12.64 -3.15 9.29
C LEU A 179 12.63 -3.97 7.99
N ARG A 180 13.67 -3.85 7.14
CA ARG A 180 13.82 -4.64 5.92
C ARG A 180 13.94 -6.14 6.24
N ASP A 181 14.60 -6.50 7.32
CA ASP A 181 14.69 -7.90 7.76
C ASP A 181 13.32 -8.44 8.19
N LEU A 182 12.48 -7.61 8.81
CA LEU A 182 11.09 -7.98 9.13
C LEU A 182 10.26 -8.20 7.88
N VAL A 183 10.42 -7.36 6.84
CA VAL A 183 9.79 -7.57 5.52
C VAL A 183 10.16 -8.93 4.94
N HIS A 184 11.43 -9.31 5.01
CA HIS A 184 11.93 -10.59 4.48
C HIS A 184 11.63 -11.78 5.41
N ALA A 185 11.40 -11.54 6.70
CA ALA A 185 10.97 -12.58 7.63
C ALA A 185 9.59 -13.15 7.29
N ILE A 186 8.71 -12.38 6.65
CA ILE A 186 7.38 -12.84 6.23
C ILE A 186 7.47 -14.04 5.28
N PRO A 187 8.13 -13.96 4.11
CA PRO A 187 8.26 -15.12 3.24
C PRO A 187 9.11 -16.22 3.88
N LEU A 188 10.16 -15.91 4.64
CA LEU A 188 10.98 -16.90 5.30
C LEU A 188 10.16 -17.76 6.29
N GLN A 189 9.30 -17.13 7.09
CA GLN A 189 8.43 -17.86 8.01
C GLN A 189 7.36 -18.66 7.26
N ALA A 190 6.77 -18.08 6.21
CA ALA A 190 5.79 -18.79 5.37
C ALA A 190 6.38 -20.04 4.69
N ILE A 191 7.66 -19.99 4.30
CA ILE A 191 8.40 -21.18 3.80
C ILE A 191 8.54 -22.24 4.90
N LYS A 192 8.97 -21.84 6.09
CA LYS A 192 9.11 -22.75 7.25
C LYS A 192 7.80 -23.43 7.62
N ASP A 193 6.68 -22.70 7.50
CA ASP A 193 5.34 -23.19 7.81
C ASP A 193 4.72 -24.01 6.64
N GLY A 194 5.43 -24.16 5.51
CA GLY A 194 4.93 -24.88 4.32
C GLY A 194 3.79 -24.18 3.58
N LEU A 195 3.61 -22.86 3.80
CA LEU A 195 2.60 -21.99 3.21
C LEU A 195 3.08 -21.31 1.92
N LEU A 196 4.40 -21.25 1.72
CA LEU A 196 5.07 -20.69 0.55
C LEU A 196 6.13 -21.68 0.06
N THR A 197 6.25 -21.85 -1.26
CA THR A 197 7.32 -22.64 -1.87
C THR A 197 8.11 -21.78 -2.85
N VAL A 198 9.44 -21.98 -2.88
CA VAL A 198 10.34 -21.29 -3.82
C VAL A 198 10.24 -21.92 -5.21
N GLU A 199 10.05 -23.22 -5.28
CA GLU A 199 9.95 -23.97 -6.54
C GLU A 199 8.82 -23.46 -7.43
N LYS A 200 9.13 -23.20 -8.72
CA LYS A 200 8.16 -22.66 -9.68
C LYS A 200 7.07 -23.67 -10.04
N LYS A 201 7.38 -24.97 -10.07
CA LYS A 201 6.44 -26.03 -10.40
C LYS A 201 5.61 -26.41 -9.19
N GLY A 202 4.28 -26.22 -9.28
CA GLY A 202 3.37 -26.49 -8.17
C GLY A 202 3.51 -25.47 -7.02
N LYS A 203 3.91 -24.22 -7.35
CA LYS A 203 4.14 -23.15 -6.38
C LYS A 203 2.92 -22.95 -5.48
N LYS A 204 3.14 -23.05 -4.17
CA LYS A 204 2.21 -22.57 -3.15
C LYS A 204 2.55 -21.12 -2.82
N ASN A 205 1.57 -20.28 -2.70
CA ASN A 205 1.71 -18.92 -2.18
C ASN A 205 0.42 -18.53 -1.45
N ILE A 206 0.46 -18.61 -0.14
CA ILE A 206 -0.69 -18.29 0.72
C ILE A 206 -1.14 -16.83 0.57
N PHE A 207 -0.26 -15.94 0.18
CA PHE A 207 -0.56 -14.52 0.04
C PHE A 207 -1.24 -14.18 -1.29
N SER A 208 -1.07 -15.01 -2.32
CA SER A 208 -1.55 -14.72 -3.67
C SER A 208 -3.06 -14.52 -3.69
N GLY A 209 -3.50 -13.34 -4.14
CA GLY A 209 -4.90 -12.94 -4.21
C GLY A 209 -5.58 -12.72 -2.87
N ARG A 210 -4.84 -12.75 -1.74
CA ARG A 210 -5.35 -12.48 -0.39
C ARG A 210 -4.87 -11.15 0.14
N ILE A 211 -5.55 -10.65 1.15
CA ILE A 211 -5.13 -9.45 1.89
C ILE A 211 -4.12 -9.87 2.97
N LEU A 212 -3.01 -9.16 3.06
CA LEU A 212 -2.04 -9.31 4.13
C LEU A 212 -2.39 -8.35 5.27
N GLU A 213 -2.70 -8.87 6.45
CA GLU A 213 -2.99 -8.07 7.65
C GLU A 213 -1.86 -8.21 8.65
N ILE A 214 -1.15 -7.12 8.95
CA ILE A 214 0.07 -7.10 9.78
C ILE A 214 -0.25 -6.48 11.14
N GLU A 215 0.11 -7.18 12.22
CA GLU A 215 -0.08 -6.79 13.62
C GLU A 215 1.23 -6.88 14.42
N GLY A 216 1.26 -6.23 15.58
CA GLY A 216 2.37 -6.33 16.54
C GLY A 216 3.49 -5.32 16.31
N LEU A 217 3.26 -4.31 15.48
CA LEU A 217 4.21 -3.24 15.15
C LEU A 217 3.56 -1.85 15.25
N GLU A 218 2.66 -1.67 16.20
CA GLU A 218 1.80 -0.48 16.33
C GLU A 218 2.57 0.83 16.47
N ASN A 219 3.81 0.76 16.98
CA ASN A 219 4.67 1.94 17.24
C ASN A 219 5.51 2.37 16.03
N LEU A 220 5.38 1.72 14.88
CA LEU A 220 6.02 2.18 13.66
C LEU A 220 5.50 3.55 13.26
N THR A 221 6.38 4.40 12.69
CA THR A 221 5.89 5.56 11.94
C THR A 221 5.13 5.10 10.70
N VAL A 222 4.26 5.94 10.18
CA VAL A 222 3.49 5.59 8.96
C VAL A 222 4.41 5.36 7.77
N GLU A 223 5.53 6.08 7.68
CA GLU A 223 6.55 5.86 6.64
C GLU A 223 7.23 4.48 6.78
N GLN A 224 7.50 4.04 8.00
CA GLN A 224 8.03 2.69 8.26
C GLN A 224 6.99 1.62 7.95
N ALA A 225 5.73 1.84 8.33
CA ALA A 225 4.63 0.93 8.01
C ALA A 225 4.44 0.80 6.49
N PHE A 226 4.66 1.87 5.73
CA PHE A 226 4.62 1.80 4.28
C PHE A 226 5.63 0.80 3.72
N GLU A 227 6.80 0.65 4.31
CA GLU A 227 7.80 -0.33 3.86
C GLU A 227 7.26 -1.77 3.90
N LEU A 228 6.49 -2.11 4.94
CA LEU A 228 5.83 -3.41 5.06
C LEU A 228 4.66 -3.56 4.08
N SER A 229 3.81 -2.54 3.98
CA SER A 229 2.64 -2.58 3.08
C SER A 229 3.05 -2.63 1.61
N ASP A 230 4.05 -1.85 1.22
CA ASP A 230 4.58 -1.81 -0.15
C ASP A 230 5.10 -3.18 -0.59
N ALA A 231 5.91 -3.83 0.25
CA ALA A 231 6.47 -5.14 -0.03
C ALA A 231 5.43 -6.26 -0.20
N SER A 232 4.18 -6.05 0.21
CA SER A 232 3.09 -7.00 -0.03
C SER A 232 2.78 -7.20 -1.52
N ALA A 233 3.15 -6.23 -2.37
CA ALA A 233 3.06 -6.36 -3.82
C ALA A 233 3.90 -7.51 -4.35
N GLU A 234 5.11 -7.69 -3.80
CA GLU A 234 6.04 -8.77 -4.18
C GLU A 234 5.54 -10.17 -3.77
N ARG A 235 4.55 -10.24 -2.89
CA ARG A 235 3.89 -11.49 -2.47
C ARG A 235 2.66 -11.81 -3.32
N SER A 236 2.34 -11.01 -4.33
CA SER A 236 1.09 -11.07 -5.11
C SER A 236 -0.17 -10.92 -4.24
N ALA A 237 -0.07 -10.22 -3.12
CA ALA A 237 -1.21 -9.94 -2.26
C ALA A 237 -2.20 -8.99 -2.95
N ALA A 238 -3.50 -9.20 -2.77
CA ALA A 238 -4.55 -8.33 -3.30
C ALA A 238 -4.56 -6.95 -2.63
N GLY A 239 -4.22 -6.90 -1.34
CA GLY A 239 -4.15 -5.69 -0.54
C GLY A 239 -3.30 -5.93 0.71
N CYS A 240 -3.09 -4.87 1.49
CA CYS A 240 -2.40 -4.97 2.78
C CYS A 240 -2.98 -3.96 3.75
N THR A 241 -3.12 -4.33 5.01
CA THR A 241 -3.38 -3.41 6.13
C THR A 241 -2.34 -3.61 7.23
N ILE A 242 -2.08 -2.55 7.99
CA ILE A 242 -1.17 -2.60 9.14
C ILE A 242 -1.86 -1.97 10.33
N THR A 243 -1.83 -2.67 11.46
CA THR A 243 -2.33 -2.12 12.72
C THR A 243 -1.32 -1.11 13.27
N LEU A 244 -1.73 0.15 13.37
CA LEU A 244 -0.91 1.27 13.87
C LEU A 244 -1.53 1.86 15.15
N SER A 245 -0.73 2.66 15.87
CA SER A 245 -1.21 3.47 16.99
C SER A 245 -1.84 4.78 16.48
N GLU A 246 -2.79 5.31 17.24
CA GLU A 246 -3.36 6.64 16.99
C GLU A 246 -2.31 7.75 17.10
N GLU A 247 -1.26 7.54 17.90
CA GLU A 247 -0.17 8.50 18.06
C GLU A 247 0.64 8.65 16.78
N SER A 248 1.09 7.53 16.18
CA SER A 248 1.84 7.51 14.92
C SER A 248 1.06 8.16 13.79
N VAL A 249 -0.24 7.86 13.68
CA VAL A 249 -1.12 8.43 12.66
C VAL A 249 -1.37 9.92 12.91
N THR A 250 -1.54 10.33 14.18
CA THR A 250 -1.73 11.75 14.56
C THR A 250 -0.53 12.59 14.15
N GLU A 251 0.68 12.14 14.44
CA GLU A 251 1.90 12.85 14.06
C GLU A 251 2.00 13.00 12.54
N TYR A 252 1.75 11.92 11.82
CA TYR A 252 1.79 11.90 10.36
C TYR A 252 0.78 12.85 9.73
N LEU A 253 -0.48 12.84 10.18
CA LEU A 253 -1.52 13.72 9.64
C LEU A 253 -1.22 15.21 9.90
N LYS A 254 -0.67 15.57 11.06
CA LYS A 254 -0.23 16.95 11.35
C LYS A 254 0.83 17.42 10.34
N SER A 255 1.81 16.58 10.05
CA SER A 255 2.83 16.83 9.02
C SER A 255 2.19 16.96 7.63
N ASN A 256 1.27 16.07 7.29
CA ASN A 256 0.59 16.05 6.00
C ASN A 256 -0.23 17.32 5.76
N ILE A 257 -0.97 17.80 6.75
CA ILE A 257 -1.73 19.07 6.64
C ILE A 257 -0.80 20.23 6.25
N THR A 258 0.40 20.29 6.81
CA THR A 258 1.39 21.31 6.46
C THR A 258 1.82 21.19 4.99
N LEU A 259 2.10 19.97 4.54
CA LEU A 259 2.44 19.69 3.15
C LEU A 259 1.28 20.04 2.19
N LEU A 260 0.06 19.66 2.50
CA LEU A 260 -1.09 19.93 1.64
C LEU A 260 -1.37 21.44 1.52
N LYS A 261 -1.20 22.21 2.59
CA LYS A 261 -1.29 23.68 2.53
C LYS A 261 -0.24 24.28 1.60
N TRP A 262 1.00 23.78 1.67
CA TRP A 262 2.05 24.18 0.75
C TRP A 262 1.71 23.80 -0.71
N MET A 263 1.17 22.60 -0.95
CA MET A 263 0.75 22.18 -2.29
C MET A 263 -0.31 23.11 -2.89
N ILE A 264 -1.25 23.62 -2.08
CA ILE A 264 -2.22 24.63 -2.53
C ILE A 264 -1.49 25.90 -2.98
N SER A 265 -0.52 26.40 -2.19
CA SER A 265 0.23 27.62 -2.52
C SER A 265 1.07 27.48 -3.78
N GLU A 266 1.53 26.27 -4.09
CA GLU A 266 2.33 25.96 -5.28
C GLU A 266 1.50 25.56 -6.50
N GLY A 267 0.18 25.50 -6.40
CA GLY A 267 -0.72 25.24 -7.53
C GLY A 267 -0.71 23.79 -8.03
N TYR A 268 -0.60 22.81 -7.15
CA TYR A 268 -0.55 21.39 -7.50
C TYR A 268 -1.88 20.79 -7.97
N GLY A 269 -2.97 21.54 -8.01
CA GLY A 269 -4.23 21.07 -8.51
C GLY A 269 -5.43 21.82 -7.97
N ASP A 270 -6.58 21.17 -7.87
CA ASP A 270 -7.79 21.78 -7.34
C ASP A 270 -7.65 22.07 -5.83
N ALA A 271 -7.49 23.34 -5.50
CA ALA A 271 -7.33 23.80 -4.13
C ALA A 271 -8.51 23.40 -3.24
N ARG A 272 -9.72 23.30 -3.79
CA ARG A 272 -10.93 22.87 -3.05
C ARG A 272 -10.83 21.39 -2.65
N THR A 273 -10.34 20.54 -3.55
CA THR A 273 -10.12 19.11 -3.26
C THR A 273 -9.08 18.93 -2.18
N ILE A 274 -7.95 19.64 -2.26
CA ILE A 274 -6.90 19.59 -1.24
C ILE A 274 -7.41 20.15 0.08
N SER A 275 -8.19 21.25 0.07
CA SER A 275 -8.77 21.84 1.29
C SER A 275 -9.74 20.87 1.99
N ARG A 276 -10.64 20.22 1.23
CA ARG A 276 -11.54 19.19 1.80
C ARG A 276 -10.74 18.03 2.44
N ARG A 277 -9.60 17.64 1.83
CA ARG A 277 -8.75 16.61 2.40
C ARG A 277 -8.10 17.08 3.71
N ILE A 278 -7.65 18.34 3.79
CA ILE A 278 -7.14 18.95 5.03
C ILE A 278 -8.21 18.96 6.11
N GLU A 279 -9.44 19.39 5.77
CA GLU A 279 -10.59 19.42 6.69
C GLU A 279 -10.89 18.03 7.25
N ALA A 280 -10.93 17.00 6.40
CA ALA A 280 -11.14 15.62 6.83
C ALA A 280 -10.00 15.08 7.74
N MET A 281 -8.75 15.46 7.50
CA MET A 281 -7.64 15.15 8.40
C MET A 281 -7.79 15.85 9.75
N GLN A 282 -8.22 17.12 9.76
CA GLN A 282 -8.46 17.89 10.99
C GLN A 282 -9.65 17.34 11.79
N GLU A 283 -10.71 16.89 11.10
CA GLU A 283 -11.85 16.24 11.74
C GLU A 283 -11.43 14.94 12.44
N TRP A 284 -10.64 14.09 11.78
CA TRP A 284 -10.10 12.89 12.40
C TRP A 284 -9.21 13.22 13.62
N LEU A 285 -8.35 14.23 13.50
CA LEU A 285 -7.47 14.69 14.58
C LEU A 285 -8.19 15.25 15.80
N ALA A 286 -9.46 15.70 15.65
CA ALA A 286 -10.27 16.17 16.76
C ALA A 286 -10.72 15.03 17.68
N ASN A 287 -10.84 13.80 17.16
CA ASN A 287 -11.17 12.60 17.93
C ASN A 287 -10.48 11.36 17.30
N PRO A 288 -9.17 11.18 17.49
CA PRO A 288 -8.43 10.09 16.88
C PRO A 288 -8.97 8.73 17.30
N SER A 289 -9.25 7.89 16.31
CA SER A 289 -9.71 6.51 16.52
C SER A 289 -9.36 5.67 15.29
N LEU A 290 -8.81 4.50 15.51
CA LEU A 290 -8.49 3.53 14.46
C LEU A 290 -9.30 2.25 14.64
N MET A 291 -9.69 1.66 13.53
CA MET A 291 -10.34 0.36 13.52
C MET A 291 -9.39 -0.74 14.01
N ARG A 292 -9.96 -1.78 14.60
CA ARG A 292 -9.28 -3.01 15.03
C ARG A 292 -10.07 -4.22 14.56
N ALA A 293 -9.37 -5.33 14.27
CA ALA A 293 -10.02 -6.61 14.05
C ALA A 293 -10.78 -7.04 15.31
N ASP A 294 -11.84 -7.80 15.14
CA ASP A 294 -12.50 -8.46 16.25
C ASP A 294 -11.64 -9.62 16.77
N SER A 295 -11.73 -9.92 18.04
CA SER A 295 -10.87 -10.91 18.69
C SER A 295 -11.09 -12.34 18.18
N ASP A 296 -12.25 -12.61 17.62
CA ASP A 296 -12.69 -13.89 17.06
C ASP A 296 -12.72 -13.89 15.51
N ALA A 297 -12.09 -12.89 14.88
CA ALA A 297 -11.96 -12.83 13.42
C ALA A 297 -11.21 -14.05 12.86
N GLU A 298 -11.66 -14.55 11.72
CA GLU A 298 -11.05 -15.69 11.04
C GLU A 298 -10.15 -15.25 9.88
N TYR A 299 -9.02 -15.96 9.73
CA TYR A 299 -8.02 -15.74 8.68
C TYR A 299 -7.79 -17.06 7.90
N ALA A 300 -7.45 -16.95 6.63
CA ALA A 300 -7.06 -18.09 5.79
C ALA A 300 -5.77 -18.77 6.29
N ALA A 301 -4.89 -18.00 6.92
CA ALA A 301 -3.71 -18.47 7.65
C ALA A 301 -3.30 -17.44 8.71
N ASP A 302 -2.62 -17.91 9.73
CA ASP A 302 -2.07 -17.12 10.83
C ASP A 302 -0.58 -17.44 10.96
N ILE A 303 0.28 -16.43 10.69
CA ILE A 303 1.73 -16.56 10.70
C ILE A 303 2.27 -15.71 11.86
N THR A 304 2.95 -16.34 12.81
CA THR A 304 3.60 -15.62 13.91
C THR A 304 5.10 -15.55 13.70
N ILE A 305 5.66 -14.37 13.82
CA ILE A 305 7.10 -14.09 13.65
C ILE A 305 7.63 -13.54 14.97
N ASP A 306 8.51 -14.31 15.62
CA ASP A 306 9.22 -13.85 16.81
C ASP A 306 10.45 -13.04 16.40
N MET A 307 10.37 -11.72 16.53
CA MET A 307 11.47 -10.80 16.24
C MET A 307 12.70 -11.08 17.10
N SER A 308 12.48 -11.62 18.33
CA SER A 308 13.58 -11.98 19.22
C SER A 308 14.40 -13.18 18.72
N ALA A 309 13.84 -13.97 17.80
CA ALA A 309 14.54 -15.09 17.16
C ALA A 309 15.35 -14.69 15.93
N ILE A 310 15.14 -13.49 15.37
CA ILE A 310 15.89 -12.98 14.22
C ILE A 310 17.22 -12.43 14.73
N LYS A 311 18.33 -13.13 14.45
CA LYS A 311 19.67 -12.79 14.96
C LYS A 311 20.62 -12.24 13.91
N GLU A 312 20.28 -12.32 12.65
CA GLU A 312 21.06 -11.88 11.51
C GLU A 312 20.14 -11.37 10.39
N PRO A 313 20.67 -10.56 9.44
CA PRO A 313 19.92 -10.07 8.31
C PRO A 313 19.28 -11.20 7.48
N ILE A 314 18.11 -10.93 6.93
CA ILE A 314 17.39 -11.82 6.03
C ILE A 314 17.39 -11.20 4.63
N LEU A 315 17.83 -11.97 3.63
CA LEU A 315 17.94 -11.55 2.25
C LEU A 315 17.01 -12.38 1.37
N CYS A 316 16.61 -11.81 0.23
CA CYS A 316 15.94 -12.56 -0.81
C CYS A 316 16.89 -12.74 -2.01
N CYS A 317 16.75 -13.86 -2.70
CA CYS A 317 17.54 -14.13 -3.89
C CYS A 317 17.24 -13.08 -4.98
N PRO A 318 18.23 -12.61 -5.75
CA PRO A 318 17.97 -11.73 -6.89
C PRO A 318 16.91 -12.31 -7.83
N ASN A 319 15.94 -11.46 -8.24
CA ASN A 319 14.81 -11.82 -9.10
C ASN A 319 13.82 -12.85 -8.53
N ASP A 320 13.94 -13.22 -7.26
CA ASP A 320 12.94 -14.04 -6.56
C ASP A 320 12.71 -13.54 -5.13
N PRO A 321 11.75 -12.65 -4.91
CA PRO A 321 11.46 -12.07 -3.60
C PRO A 321 10.89 -13.08 -2.60
N ASP A 322 10.51 -14.28 -3.05
CA ASP A 322 10.05 -15.37 -2.19
C ASP A 322 11.19 -16.30 -1.72
N ASP A 323 12.36 -16.30 -2.38
CA ASP A 323 13.52 -17.11 -1.96
C ASP A 323 14.31 -16.39 -0.86
N ALA A 324 13.72 -16.38 0.35
CA ALA A 324 14.30 -15.73 1.50
C ALA A 324 15.26 -16.64 2.27
N LYS A 325 16.44 -16.12 2.60
CA LYS A 325 17.53 -16.81 3.31
C LYS A 325 18.15 -15.91 4.36
N THR A 326 18.81 -16.50 5.36
CA THR A 326 19.61 -15.73 6.31
C THR A 326 20.95 -15.32 5.70
N LEU A 327 21.60 -14.31 6.27
CA LEU A 327 22.91 -13.88 5.82
C LEU A 327 23.94 -15.03 5.87
N SER A 328 23.89 -15.87 6.90
CA SER A 328 24.78 -17.03 7.04
C SER A 328 24.61 -18.05 5.90
N ASP A 329 23.42 -18.19 5.34
CA ASP A 329 23.13 -19.13 4.25
C ASP A 329 23.76 -18.70 2.92
N VAL A 330 24.00 -17.38 2.74
CA VAL A 330 24.51 -16.79 1.48
C VAL A 330 25.88 -16.13 1.65
N ALA A 331 26.48 -16.21 2.82
CA ALA A 331 27.79 -15.61 3.09
C ALA A 331 28.87 -16.28 2.25
N GLY A 332 29.62 -15.49 1.48
CA GLY A 332 30.64 -15.95 0.58
C GLY A 332 30.22 -16.04 -0.90
N ASP A 333 28.96 -15.83 -1.19
CA ASP A 333 28.51 -15.69 -2.57
C ASP A 333 29.14 -14.44 -3.21
N LYS A 334 29.56 -14.57 -4.46
CA LYS A 334 30.19 -13.46 -5.18
C LYS A 334 29.12 -12.42 -5.57
N ILE A 335 29.39 -11.16 -5.26
CA ILE A 335 28.60 -10.01 -5.69
C ILE A 335 29.39 -9.21 -6.71
N ASP A 336 28.85 -9.03 -7.90
CA ASP A 336 29.47 -8.25 -8.97
C ASP A 336 28.98 -6.79 -9.01
N GLU A 337 27.73 -6.53 -8.62
CA GLU A 337 27.12 -5.22 -8.66
C GLU A 337 26.11 -5.04 -7.52
N VAL A 338 26.02 -3.86 -6.96
CA VAL A 338 25.03 -3.47 -5.93
C VAL A 338 24.20 -2.30 -6.43
N PHE A 339 22.89 -2.45 -6.43
CA PHE A 339 21.94 -1.38 -6.74
C PHE A 339 21.15 -0.98 -5.50
N ILE A 340 21.06 0.33 -5.23
CA ILE A 340 20.25 0.89 -4.14
C ILE A 340 19.12 1.71 -4.75
N GLY A 341 17.91 1.18 -4.72
CA GLY A 341 16.73 1.85 -5.25
C GLY A 341 15.47 0.99 -5.19
N SER A 342 14.34 1.60 -4.88
CA SER A 342 13.01 0.99 -4.90
C SER A 342 11.94 2.07 -4.73
N CYS A 343 10.66 1.70 -4.81
CA CYS A 343 9.53 2.58 -4.47
C CYS A 343 9.63 3.15 -3.05
N MET A 344 10.35 2.45 -2.17
CA MET A 344 10.55 2.78 -0.76
C MET A 344 11.83 3.57 -0.48
N THR A 345 12.76 3.62 -1.42
CA THR A 345 14.08 4.24 -1.18
C THR A 345 13.92 5.75 -1.03
N ASN A 346 14.34 6.25 0.11
CA ASN A 346 14.33 7.67 0.44
C ASN A 346 15.75 8.19 0.71
N ILE A 347 15.87 9.49 0.90
CA ILE A 347 17.18 10.14 1.13
C ILE A 347 17.91 9.59 2.38
N GLY A 348 17.18 9.09 3.37
CA GLY A 348 17.76 8.49 4.57
C GLY A 348 18.56 7.23 4.26
N HIS A 349 18.07 6.40 3.36
CA HIS A 349 18.79 5.19 2.91
C HIS A 349 20.10 5.54 2.19
N PHE A 350 20.08 6.57 1.30
CA PHE A 350 21.29 7.01 0.62
C PHE A 350 22.31 7.63 1.58
N ARG A 351 21.84 8.37 2.59
CA ARG A 351 22.72 8.93 3.64
C ARG A 351 23.36 7.81 4.48
N ALA A 352 22.57 6.81 4.89
CA ALA A 352 23.08 5.65 5.62
C ALA A 352 24.12 4.87 4.80
N ALA A 353 23.84 4.60 3.54
CA ALA A 353 24.80 3.96 2.63
C ALA A 353 26.08 4.83 2.46
N GLY A 354 25.93 6.15 2.32
CA GLY A 354 27.05 7.06 2.22
C GLY A 354 27.96 7.07 3.46
N GLU A 355 27.37 6.96 4.66
CA GLU A 355 28.17 6.85 5.90
C GLU A 355 28.99 5.54 5.94
N LEU A 356 28.37 4.43 5.55
CA LEU A 356 29.08 3.14 5.48
C LEU A 356 30.21 3.17 4.44
N LEU A 357 29.97 3.77 3.29
CA LEU A 357 30.95 3.84 2.20
C LEU A 357 32.13 4.77 2.49
N LYS A 358 32.02 5.72 3.41
CA LYS A 358 33.15 6.58 3.82
C LYS A 358 34.28 5.81 4.49
N GLU A 359 33.99 4.68 5.09
CA GLU A 359 34.96 3.82 5.78
C GLU A 359 35.61 2.78 4.85
N VAL A 360 35.15 2.72 3.59
CA VAL A 360 35.72 1.82 2.57
C VAL A 360 36.84 2.57 1.83
N PRO A 361 38.09 2.04 1.80
CA PRO A 361 39.22 2.68 1.15
C PRO A 361 39.05 2.82 -0.37
#